data_2b1527616a689e1caf8d7fb66c0f1ad5
#
_entry.id   2b1527616a689e1caf8d7fb66c0f1ad5
#
_cell.length_a   1.000
_cell.length_b   1.000
_cell.length_c   1.000
_cell.angle_alpha   90.00
_cell.angle_beta   90.00
_cell.angle_gamma   90.00
#
_symmetry.space_group_name_H-M   'P 1'
#
loop_
_entity.id
_entity.type
_entity.pdbx_description
1 polymer ?
#
loop_
_entity_poly.entity_id
_entity_poly.type
_entity_poly.pdbx_seq_one_letter_code
_entity_poly.pdbx_strand_id
1 'polypeptide(L)'
;MVSDSGGTLRLFGNREFVALASTAFARSQAYSTILIALALYADMFGTSSTVEGLFGTAFAAVQLVIVLPLGRYIDLKDAKTFLLAGLALNVGVFVGFAFVSAVEHVILLRAVQGLGASMLWLTGTTVVGEISPEESRGLWIGSYNQVGAFSSLFGDVFGGALLFLYGFHETYAVLSFFTVCAFVSVSVFLRDNPGGTADPEEATGRETLRELLGRRAIQALVFFRGSFSVGKMAVITFLPIYARTGFGINAFLIGGIMAGGKLTKALTQGWVGDLTDRVGNKSRFILAGALVYALGTALIPLAGFAEGVVPSVTLAAAGREMALPGAFFVLFAAYGVLGIGDSLRLPASMSLFVEEGEYFDAVGSSLSLRSIAWKVGQVGGPVFVGAIWDATSVLVAFWTAAGFIVVSTAVFAWIFSVEAAPEGADAVAGD
;
A
#
# COMPACT_ATOMS: atom_id res chain seq x y z
N MET A 1 -16.12 -22.91 2.50
CA MET A 1 -15.59 -23.07 1.13
C MET A 1 -14.12 -23.48 1.24
N VAL A 2 -13.79 -24.70 0.85
CA VAL A 2 -12.40 -25.16 0.71
C VAL A 2 -11.82 -24.33 -0.42
N SER A 3 -10.77 -23.52 -0.13
CA SER A 3 -10.09 -22.73 -1.16
C SER A 3 -9.57 -23.69 -2.23
N ASP A 4 -10.06 -23.55 -3.44
CA ASP A 4 -9.59 -24.30 -4.60
C ASP A 4 -8.16 -23.84 -4.96
N SER A 5 -7.19 -24.26 -4.12
CA SER A 5 -5.77 -24.02 -4.35
C SER A 5 -5.28 -24.58 -5.69
N GLY A 6 -6.05 -25.53 -6.25
CA GLY A 6 -5.85 -26.06 -7.60
C GLY A 6 -6.14 -25.03 -8.70
N GLY A 7 -7.05 -24.08 -8.48
CA GLY A 7 -7.42 -23.05 -9.45
C GLY A 7 -6.30 -22.03 -9.71
N THR A 8 -5.72 -21.48 -8.65
CA THR A 8 -4.62 -20.50 -8.75
C THR A 8 -3.37 -21.12 -9.39
N LEU A 9 -3.00 -22.35 -9.01
CA LEU A 9 -1.82 -23.02 -9.57
C LEU A 9 -1.97 -23.33 -11.07
N ARG A 10 -3.18 -23.62 -11.53
CA ARG A 10 -3.48 -23.83 -12.96
C ARG A 10 -3.23 -22.60 -13.81
N LEU A 11 -3.42 -21.38 -13.25
CA LEU A 11 -3.16 -20.13 -13.98
C LEU A 11 -1.68 -19.95 -14.34
N PHE A 12 -0.75 -20.51 -13.55
CA PHE A 12 0.66 -20.49 -13.90
C PHE A 12 1.03 -21.36 -15.12
N GLY A 13 0.12 -22.18 -15.61
CA GLY A 13 0.20 -22.83 -16.92
C GLY A 13 -0.13 -21.90 -18.09
N ASN A 14 -0.78 -20.76 -17.85
CA ASN A 14 -1.10 -19.78 -18.88
C ASN A 14 0.02 -18.76 -19.02
N ARG A 15 0.61 -18.66 -20.21
CA ARG A 15 1.78 -17.80 -20.49
C ARG A 15 1.49 -16.31 -20.30
N GLU A 16 0.29 -15.85 -20.67
CA GLU A 16 -0.11 -14.45 -20.51
C GLU A 16 -0.30 -14.10 -19.04
N PHE A 17 -0.91 -15.02 -18.25
CA PHE A 17 -1.01 -14.84 -16.80
C PHE A 17 0.38 -14.77 -16.16
N VAL A 18 1.32 -15.62 -16.56
CA VAL A 18 2.71 -15.60 -16.07
C VAL A 18 3.40 -14.27 -16.40
N ALA A 19 3.19 -13.74 -17.62
CA ALA A 19 3.73 -12.44 -18.02
C ALA A 19 3.19 -11.31 -17.11
N LEU A 20 1.90 -11.27 -16.85
CA LEU A 20 1.30 -10.29 -15.95
C LEU A 20 1.72 -10.49 -14.49
N ALA A 21 1.74 -11.74 -14.01
CA ALA A 21 2.20 -12.07 -12.67
C ALA A 21 3.67 -11.64 -12.45
N SER A 22 4.53 -11.77 -13.46
CA SER A 22 5.92 -11.29 -13.40
C SER A 22 6.03 -9.77 -13.23
N THR A 23 5.11 -8.97 -13.83
CA THR A 23 5.06 -7.52 -13.62
C THR A 23 4.66 -7.17 -12.19
N ALA A 24 3.65 -7.87 -11.64
CA ALA A 24 3.23 -7.70 -10.25
C ALA A 24 4.36 -8.08 -9.27
N PHE A 25 5.07 -9.16 -9.57
CA PHE A 25 6.23 -9.60 -8.80
C PHE A 25 7.33 -8.55 -8.81
N ALA A 26 7.82 -8.15 -10.00
CA ALA A 26 8.91 -7.19 -10.14
C ALA A 26 8.60 -5.87 -9.43
N ARG A 27 7.39 -5.32 -9.64
CA ARG A 27 6.95 -4.07 -9.03
C ARG A 27 6.85 -4.14 -7.50
N SER A 28 6.20 -5.19 -6.98
CA SER A 28 5.85 -5.24 -5.56
C SER A 28 7.05 -5.56 -4.67
N GLN A 29 7.92 -6.48 -5.10
CA GLN A 29 9.16 -6.79 -4.37
C GLN A 29 10.12 -5.59 -4.38
N ALA A 30 10.27 -4.90 -5.51
CA ALA A 30 11.11 -3.72 -5.61
C ALA A 30 10.62 -2.56 -4.74
N TYR A 31 9.29 -2.30 -4.73
CA TYR A 31 8.71 -1.29 -3.85
C TYR A 31 9.04 -1.55 -2.38
N SER A 32 8.88 -2.79 -1.90
CA SER A 32 9.18 -3.17 -0.52
C SER A 32 10.66 -3.03 -0.18
N THR A 33 11.54 -3.51 -1.05
CA THR A 33 12.99 -3.40 -0.88
C THR A 33 13.44 -1.94 -0.81
N ILE A 34 12.90 -1.09 -1.70
CA ILE A 34 13.26 0.34 -1.71
C ILE A 34 12.80 1.05 -0.44
N LEU A 35 11.67 0.70 0.17
CA LEU A 35 11.26 1.29 1.45
C LEU A 35 12.32 1.05 2.55
N ILE A 36 12.96 -0.12 2.56
CA ILE A 36 14.07 -0.42 3.47
C ILE A 36 15.32 0.39 3.07
N ALA A 37 15.63 0.46 1.77
CA ALA A 37 16.76 1.24 1.28
C ALA A 37 16.63 2.74 1.60
N LEU A 38 15.41 3.30 1.58
CA LEU A 38 15.17 4.69 1.96
C LEU A 38 15.58 4.99 3.41
N ALA A 39 15.39 4.03 4.32
CA ALA A 39 15.85 4.16 5.70
C ALA A 39 17.40 4.19 5.79
N LEU A 40 18.08 3.44 4.94
CA LEU A 40 19.54 3.47 4.85
C LEU A 40 20.04 4.78 4.23
N TYR A 41 19.35 5.33 3.21
CA TYR A 41 19.69 6.64 2.65
C TYR A 41 19.44 7.77 3.66
N ALA A 42 18.35 7.73 4.43
CA ALA A 42 18.07 8.68 5.48
C ALA A 42 19.23 8.74 6.51
N ASP A 43 19.67 7.57 6.96
CA ASP A 43 20.81 7.41 7.88
C ASP A 43 22.13 7.89 7.24
N MET A 44 22.39 7.49 5.98
CA MET A 44 23.62 7.85 5.27
C MET A 44 23.78 9.36 5.04
N PHE A 45 22.67 10.05 4.73
CA PHE A 45 22.69 11.50 4.45
C PHE A 45 22.37 12.35 5.69
N GLY A 46 21.97 11.78 6.82
CA GLY A 46 21.60 12.49 8.04
C GLY A 46 20.47 13.49 7.80
N THR A 47 19.43 13.09 7.07
CA THR A 47 18.35 13.98 6.64
C THR A 47 17.37 14.28 7.77
N SER A 48 16.71 15.45 7.71
CA SER A 48 15.59 15.75 8.59
C SER A 48 14.36 14.94 8.23
N SER A 49 13.45 14.71 9.18
CA SER A 49 12.24 13.92 8.97
C SER A 49 11.29 14.54 7.94
N THR A 50 11.30 15.87 7.79
CA THR A 50 10.58 16.56 6.70
C THR A 50 11.10 16.14 5.33
N VAL A 51 12.42 16.09 5.16
CA VAL A 51 13.06 15.65 3.91
C VAL A 51 12.79 14.15 3.65
N GLU A 52 12.85 13.32 4.69
CA GLU A 52 12.48 11.91 4.60
C GLU A 52 11.02 11.71 4.17
N GLY A 53 10.12 12.58 4.65
CA GLY A 53 8.73 12.64 4.20
C GLY A 53 8.61 12.88 2.69
N LEU A 54 9.51 13.66 2.09
CA LEU A 54 9.54 13.88 0.64
C LEU A 54 9.80 12.60 -0.16
N PHE A 55 10.46 11.58 0.41
CA PHE A 55 10.65 10.29 -0.27
C PHE A 55 9.31 9.60 -0.59
N GLY A 56 8.35 9.67 0.34
CA GLY A 56 6.99 9.17 0.14
C GLY A 56 6.15 10.10 -0.72
N THR A 57 6.19 11.40 -0.42
CA THR A 57 5.41 12.44 -1.11
C THR A 57 5.77 12.55 -2.59
N ALA A 58 7.05 12.57 -2.97
CA ALA A 58 7.47 12.67 -4.37
C ALA A 58 6.93 11.50 -5.21
N PHE A 59 7.02 10.29 -4.68
CA PHE A 59 6.45 9.10 -5.30
C PHE A 59 4.92 9.21 -5.48
N ALA A 60 4.21 9.64 -4.44
CA ALA A 60 2.75 9.71 -4.43
C ALA A 60 2.21 10.88 -5.26
N ALA A 61 2.90 12.03 -5.27
CA ALA A 61 2.49 13.21 -6.01
C ALA A 61 2.45 12.94 -7.51
N VAL A 62 3.50 12.32 -8.05
CA VAL A 62 3.52 11.92 -9.46
C VAL A 62 2.40 10.92 -9.77
N GLN A 63 2.16 9.95 -8.88
CA GLN A 63 1.04 9.01 -9.06
C GLN A 63 -0.31 9.71 -9.08
N LEU A 64 -0.53 10.71 -8.21
CA LEU A 64 -1.79 11.46 -8.15
C LEU A 64 -2.04 12.24 -9.45
N VAL A 65 -1.01 12.89 -9.98
CA VAL A 65 -1.11 13.69 -11.22
C VAL A 65 -1.32 12.81 -12.45
N ILE A 66 -0.61 11.66 -12.53
CA ILE A 66 -0.58 10.87 -13.75
C ILE A 66 -1.73 9.86 -13.85
N VAL A 67 -2.40 9.49 -12.73
CA VAL A 67 -3.36 8.38 -12.72
C VAL A 67 -4.53 8.60 -13.68
N LEU A 68 -5.08 9.82 -13.73
CA LEU A 68 -6.22 10.14 -14.61
C LEU A 68 -5.83 10.18 -16.10
N PRO A 69 -4.80 10.94 -16.52
CA PRO A 69 -4.39 10.93 -17.92
C PRO A 69 -3.89 9.55 -18.37
N LEU A 70 -3.16 8.83 -17.50
CA LEU A 70 -2.66 7.50 -17.82
C LEU A 70 -3.80 6.49 -18.05
N GLY A 71 -4.84 6.49 -17.20
CA GLY A 71 -6.01 5.64 -17.37
C GLY A 71 -6.63 5.84 -18.76
N ARG A 72 -6.89 7.09 -19.14
CA ARG A 72 -7.43 7.42 -20.46
C ARG A 72 -6.53 6.99 -21.63
N TYR A 73 -5.21 7.08 -21.46
CA TYR A 73 -4.28 6.63 -22.50
C TYR A 73 -4.24 5.10 -22.63
N ILE A 74 -4.35 4.36 -21.53
CA ILE A 74 -4.41 2.89 -21.53
C ILE A 74 -5.68 2.42 -22.25
N ASP A 75 -6.82 3.09 -22.03
CA ASP A 75 -8.10 2.74 -22.66
C ASP A 75 -8.09 2.98 -24.18
N LEU A 76 -7.26 3.94 -24.67
CA LEU A 76 -7.19 4.33 -26.08
C LEU A 76 -6.01 3.75 -26.87
N LYS A 77 -5.02 3.16 -26.20
CA LYS A 77 -3.78 2.69 -26.83
C LYS A 77 -3.40 1.30 -26.32
N ASP A 78 -2.44 0.69 -26.98
CA ASP A 78 -1.89 -0.61 -26.61
C ASP A 78 -1.33 -0.64 -25.19
N ALA A 79 -2.04 -1.32 -24.30
CA ALA A 79 -1.69 -1.48 -22.91
C ALA A 79 -0.34 -2.20 -22.72
N LYS A 80 0.07 -3.10 -23.62
CA LYS A 80 1.37 -3.78 -23.60
C LYS A 80 2.53 -2.78 -23.63
N THR A 81 2.41 -1.74 -24.47
CA THR A 81 3.43 -0.68 -24.58
C THR A 81 3.62 0.05 -23.23
N PHE A 82 2.54 0.32 -22.49
CA PHE A 82 2.65 0.96 -21.17
C PHE A 82 3.29 0.05 -20.11
N LEU A 83 3.01 -1.25 -20.16
CA LEU A 83 3.70 -2.23 -19.29
C LEU A 83 5.21 -2.26 -19.57
N LEU A 84 5.59 -2.34 -20.85
CA LEU A 84 7.00 -2.36 -21.24
C LEU A 84 7.71 -1.05 -20.90
N ALA A 85 7.08 0.10 -21.16
CA ALA A 85 7.64 1.40 -20.80
C ALA A 85 7.80 1.55 -19.27
N GLY A 86 6.81 1.09 -18.47
CA GLY A 86 6.88 1.09 -17.01
C GLY A 86 7.99 0.21 -16.48
N LEU A 87 8.22 -0.98 -17.05
CA LEU A 87 9.31 -1.88 -16.68
C LEU A 87 10.67 -1.29 -17.05
N ALA A 88 10.83 -0.75 -18.27
CA ALA A 88 12.06 -0.10 -18.70
C ALA A 88 12.41 1.11 -17.81
N LEU A 89 11.40 1.93 -17.48
CA LEU A 89 11.58 3.07 -16.58
C LEU A 89 12.05 2.63 -15.19
N ASN A 90 11.47 1.55 -14.64
CA ASN A 90 11.90 1.03 -13.33
C ASN A 90 13.33 0.48 -13.36
N VAL A 91 13.78 -0.16 -14.44
CA VAL A 91 15.20 -0.55 -14.60
C VAL A 91 16.08 0.71 -14.54
N GLY A 92 15.72 1.77 -15.27
CA GLY A 92 16.43 3.06 -15.20
C GLY A 92 16.46 3.66 -13.79
N VAL A 93 15.36 3.55 -13.05
CA VAL A 93 15.28 3.99 -11.64
C VAL A 93 16.25 3.19 -10.76
N PHE A 94 16.33 1.86 -10.89
CA PHE A 94 17.23 1.06 -10.07
C PHE A 94 18.69 1.31 -10.40
N VAL A 95 19.02 1.49 -11.68
CA VAL A 95 20.34 1.96 -12.09
C VAL A 95 20.65 3.31 -11.48
N GLY A 96 19.71 4.25 -11.52
CA GLY A 96 19.86 5.57 -10.88
C GLY A 96 20.12 5.48 -9.37
N PHE A 97 19.36 4.63 -8.66
CA PHE A 97 19.56 4.40 -7.22
C PHE A 97 20.95 3.83 -6.89
N ALA A 98 21.58 3.07 -7.77
CA ALA A 98 22.93 2.56 -7.56
C ALA A 98 24.00 3.69 -7.55
N PHE A 99 23.70 4.86 -8.14
CA PHE A 99 24.62 6.00 -8.25
C PHE A 99 24.18 7.21 -7.41
N VAL A 100 23.29 7.02 -6.45
CA VAL A 100 22.87 8.11 -5.54
C VAL A 100 24.04 8.63 -4.72
N SER A 101 24.26 9.94 -4.79
CA SER A 101 25.32 10.64 -4.05
C SER A 101 24.81 11.84 -3.24
N ALA A 102 23.52 12.17 -3.38
CA ALA A 102 22.86 13.26 -2.64
C ALA A 102 21.38 12.93 -2.42
N VAL A 103 20.78 13.55 -1.41
CA VAL A 103 19.37 13.29 -1.04
C VAL A 103 18.39 13.70 -2.14
N GLU A 104 18.70 14.73 -2.90
CA GLU A 104 17.92 15.22 -4.03
C GLU A 104 17.77 14.13 -5.13
N HIS A 105 18.83 13.33 -5.33
CA HIS A 105 18.78 12.19 -6.25
C HIS A 105 17.75 11.15 -5.79
N VAL A 106 17.67 10.88 -4.48
CA VAL A 106 16.65 9.97 -3.91
C VAL A 106 15.25 10.50 -4.20
N ILE A 107 14.99 11.79 -3.93
CA ILE A 107 13.67 12.41 -4.14
C ILE A 107 13.29 12.37 -5.62
N LEU A 108 14.21 12.72 -6.51
CA LEU A 108 13.99 12.69 -7.96
C LEU A 108 13.67 11.26 -8.46
N LEU A 109 14.47 10.28 -8.04
CA LEU A 109 14.27 8.88 -8.42
C LEU A 109 12.95 8.33 -7.85
N ARG A 110 12.53 8.76 -6.66
CA ARG A 110 11.21 8.43 -6.12
C ARG A 110 10.08 9.01 -6.96
N ALA A 111 10.21 10.24 -7.46
CA ALA A 111 9.24 10.83 -8.38
C ALA A 111 9.14 10.02 -9.68
N VAL A 112 10.27 9.69 -10.30
CA VAL A 112 10.33 8.86 -11.53
C VAL A 112 9.80 7.45 -11.28
N GLN A 113 10.12 6.86 -10.13
CA GLN A 113 9.57 5.56 -9.71
C GLN A 113 8.04 5.60 -9.57
N GLY A 114 7.49 6.72 -9.08
CA GLY A 114 6.04 6.93 -8.99
C GLY A 114 5.34 6.81 -10.35
N LEU A 115 5.96 7.35 -11.41
CA LEU A 115 5.48 7.21 -12.77
C LEU A 115 5.50 5.76 -13.24
N GLY A 116 6.65 5.08 -13.15
CA GLY A 116 6.80 3.69 -13.56
C GLY A 116 5.86 2.74 -12.80
N ALA A 117 5.72 2.94 -11.48
CA ALA A 117 4.82 2.16 -10.65
C ALA A 117 3.34 2.36 -11.04
N SER A 118 2.94 3.59 -11.41
CA SER A 118 1.58 3.86 -11.90
C SER A 118 1.29 3.14 -13.20
N MET A 119 2.25 3.20 -14.16
CA MET A 119 2.14 2.48 -15.42
C MET A 119 1.95 0.97 -15.20
N LEU A 120 2.75 0.37 -14.33
CA LEU A 120 2.67 -1.07 -14.08
C LEU A 120 1.41 -1.47 -13.30
N TRP A 121 1.02 -0.68 -12.30
CA TRP A 121 -0.12 -1.04 -11.46
C TRP A 121 -1.44 -0.86 -12.17
N LEU A 122 -1.66 0.31 -12.78
CA LEU A 122 -2.92 0.60 -13.44
C LEU A 122 -3.10 -0.30 -14.67
N THR A 123 -2.11 -0.34 -15.56
CA THR A 123 -2.18 -1.17 -16.76
C THR A 123 -2.27 -2.66 -16.43
N GLY A 124 -1.48 -3.15 -15.45
CA GLY A 124 -1.52 -4.56 -15.09
C GLY A 124 -2.87 -5.02 -14.54
N THR A 125 -3.56 -4.17 -13.74
CA THR A 125 -4.91 -4.49 -13.23
C THR A 125 -5.97 -4.43 -14.32
N THR A 126 -5.89 -3.47 -15.27
CA THR A 126 -6.79 -3.39 -16.42
C THR A 126 -6.62 -4.61 -17.33
N VAL A 127 -5.40 -4.91 -17.75
CA VAL A 127 -5.12 -6.02 -18.68
C VAL A 127 -5.54 -7.37 -18.09
N VAL A 128 -5.28 -7.61 -16.80
CA VAL A 128 -5.71 -8.87 -16.18
C VAL A 128 -7.23 -9.02 -16.16
N GLY A 129 -7.96 -7.91 -16.00
CA GLY A 129 -9.42 -7.90 -16.05
C GLY A 129 -9.96 -8.18 -17.46
N GLU A 130 -9.30 -7.65 -18.49
CA GLU A 130 -9.76 -7.76 -19.89
C GLU A 130 -9.43 -9.09 -20.53
N ILE A 131 -8.24 -9.66 -20.29
CA ILE A 131 -7.86 -10.95 -20.89
C ILE A 131 -8.41 -12.16 -20.14
N SER A 132 -8.98 -11.96 -18.94
CA SER A 132 -9.53 -13.04 -18.14
C SER A 132 -10.88 -13.51 -18.69
N PRO A 133 -11.14 -14.85 -18.76
CA PRO A 133 -12.47 -15.37 -19.07
C PRO A 133 -13.51 -14.86 -18.06
N GLU A 134 -14.72 -14.54 -18.52
CA GLU A 134 -15.80 -13.98 -17.67
C GLU A 134 -16.09 -14.86 -16.45
N GLU A 135 -16.17 -16.18 -16.64
CA GLU A 135 -16.47 -17.13 -15.57
C GLU A 135 -15.37 -17.23 -14.51
N SER A 136 -14.13 -16.83 -14.84
CA SER A 136 -12.97 -16.94 -13.94
C SER A 136 -12.28 -15.60 -13.66
N ARG A 137 -12.88 -14.47 -14.05
CA ARG A 137 -12.30 -13.13 -13.87
C ARG A 137 -11.89 -12.83 -12.43
N GLY A 138 -12.73 -13.20 -11.47
CA GLY A 138 -12.42 -13.05 -10.04
C GLY A 138 -11.18 -13.85 -9.61
N LEU A 139 -11.02 -15.08 -10.12
CA LEU A 139 -9.83 -15.91 -9.87
C LEU A 139 -8.56 -15.27 -10.44
N TRP A 140 -8.61 -14.76 -11.67
CA TRP A 140 -7.46 -14.11 -12.32
C TRP A 140 -7.01 -12.85 -11.57
N ILE A 141 -7.93 -11.93 -11.28
CA ILE A 141 -7.65 -10.70 -10.54
C ILE A 141 -7.17 -11.02 -9.11
N GLY A 142 -7.83 -11.97 -8.44
CA GLY A 142 -7.44 -12.41 -7.11
C GLY A 142 -6.04 -13.00 -7.07
N SER A 143 -5.71 -13.89 -8.02
CA SER A 143 -4.38 -14.51 -8.12
C SER A 143 -3.29 -13.49 -8.47
N TYR A 144 -3.56 -12.54 -9.37
CA TYR A 144 -2.65 -11.43 -9.69
C TYR A 144 -2.33 -10.58 -8.46
N ASN A 145 -3.34 -10.21 -7.67
CA ASN A 145 -3.17 -9.47 -6.43
C ASN A 145 -2.42 -10.29 -5.36
N GLN A 146 -2.66 -11.60 -5.30
CA GLN A 146 -1.96 -12.51 -4.39
C GLN A 146 -0.45 -12.61 -4.73
N VAL A 147 -0.10 -12.68 -6.01
CA VAL A 147 1.30 -12.58 -6.45
C VAL A 147 1.92 -11.27 -5.97
N GLY A 148 1.25 -10.14 -6.12
CA GLY A 148 1.72 -8.84 -5.62
C GLY A 148 1.93 -8.83 -4.10
N ALA A 149 1.01 -9.39 -3.33
CA ALA A 149 1.13 -9.47 -1.88
C ALA A 149 2.29 -10.37 -1.42
N PHE A 150 2.42 -11.55 -2.01
CA PHE A 150 3.55 -12.46 -1.76
C PHE A 150 4.88 -11.80 -2.13
N SER A 151 4.94 -11.15 -3.29
CA SER A 151 6.16 -10.47 -3.76
C SER A 151 6.56 -9.30 -2.86
N SER A 152 5.60 -8.61 -2.28
CA SER A 152 5.87 -7.56 -1.30
C SER A 152 6.49 -8.13 -0.02
N LEU A 153 6.01 -9.27 0.47
CA LEU A 153 6.60 -9.99 1.61
C LEU A 153 8.01 -10.49 1.27
N PHE A 154 8.16 -11.08 0.07
CA PHE A 154 9.46 -11.52 -0.44
C PHE A 154 10.46 -10.35 -0.52
N GLY A 155 10.02 -9.20 -1.02
CA GLY A 155 10.84 -7.98 -1.10
C GLY A 155 11.30 -7.45 0.25
N ASP A 156 10.47 -7.56 1.30
CA ASP A 156 10.89 -7.17 2.64
C ASP A 156 12.01 -8.08 3.17
N VAL A 157 11.82 -9.40 3.11
CA VAL A 157 12.79 -10.37 3.68
C VAL A 157 14.04 -10.47 2.81
N PHE A 158 13.84 -10.76 1.54
CA PHE A 158 14.94 -11.00 0.60
C PHE A 158 15.67 -9.71 0.25
N GLY A 159 14.94 -8.62 -0.01
CA GLY A 159 15.53 -7.30 -0.26
C GLY A 159 16.27 -6.76 0.95
N GLY A 160 15.72 -6.93 2.15
CA GLY A 160 16.39 -6.59 3.41
C GLY A 160 17.67 -7.40 3.61
N ALA A 161 17.65 -8.70 3.28
CA ALA A 161 18.84 -9.57 3.33
C ALA A 161 19.91 -9.12 2.32
N LEU A 162 19.52 -8.82 1.08
CA LEU A 162 20.45 -8.34 0.05
C LEU A 162 21.10 -7.02 0.47
N LEU A 163 20.33 -6.05 0.94
CA LEU A 163 20.85 -4.76 1.42
C LEU A 163 21.81 -4.94 2.60
N PHE A 164 21.54 -5.89 3.49
CA PHE A 164 22.40 -6.16 4.64
C PHE A 164 23.69 -6.87 4.27
N LEU A 165 23.62 -7.86 3.37
CA LEU A 165 24.78 -8.72 3.02
C LEU A 165 25.67 -8.10 1.95
N TYR A 166 25.07 -7.44 0.96
CA TYR A 166 25.78 -7.02 -0.26
C TYR A 166 25.72 -5.50 -0.50
N GLY A 167 24.77 -4.78 0.13
CA GLY A 167 24.61 -3.34 -0.03
C GLY A 167 23.73 -2.94 -1.22
N PHE A 168 23.85 -1.67 -1.64
CA PHE A 168 22.92 -1.07 -2.61
C PHE A 168 23.10 -1.58 -4.04
N HIS A 169 24.35 -1.65 -4.53
CA HIS A 169 24.63 -1.95 -5.94
C HIS A 169 24.12 -3.32 -6.35
N GLU A 170 24.46 -4.35 -5.59
CA GLU A 170 24.06 -5.73 -5.84
C GLU A 170 22.56 -5.89 -5.67
N THR A 171 21.98 -5.23 -4.67
CA THR A 171 20.53 -5.25 -4.48
C THR A 171 19.82 -4.67 -5.70
N TYR A 172 20.21 -3.50 -6.18
CA TYR A 172 19.58 -2.88 -7.36
C TYR A 172 19.87 -3.67 -8.65
N ALA A 173 21.01 -4.34 -8.76
CA ALA A 173 21.27 -5.27 -9.86
C ALA A 173 20.28 -6.43 -9.87
N VAL A 174 19.98 -7.03 -8.70
CA VAL A 174 18.98 -8.09 -8.56
C VAL A 174 17.57 -7.59 -8.87
N LEU A 175 17.19 -6.39 -8.38
CA LEU A 175 15.90 -5.78 -8.71
C LEU A 175 15.78 -5.53 -10.23
N SER A 176 16.84 -5.03 -10.86
CA SER A 176 16.90 -4.82 -12.31
C SER A 176 16.76 -6.14 -13.05
N PHE A 177 17.45 -7.19 -12.61
CA PHE A 177 17.36 -8.53 -13.20
C PHE A 177 15.91 -9.05 -13.22
N PHE A 178 15.20 -9.03 -12.08
CA PHE A 178 13.80 -9.46 -12.03
C PHE A 178 12.89 -8.60 -12.92
N THR A 179 13.16 -7.29 -13.01
CA THR A 179 12.39 -6.38 -13.85
C THR A 179 12.65 -6.59 -15.34
N VAL A 180 13.89 -6.90 -15.72
CA VAL A 180 14.24 -7.29 -17.10
C VAL A 180 13.62 -8.66 -17.45
N CYS A 181 13.62 -9.63 -16.54
CA CYS A 181 12.91 -10.89 -16.74
C CYS A 181 11.41 -10.67 -16.98
N ALA A 182 10.79 -9.76 -16.23
CA ALA A 182 9.38 -9.38 -16.45
C ALA A 182 9.19 -8.67 -17.80
N PHE A 183 10.10 -7.78 -18.19
CA PHE A 183 10.08 -7.11 -19.49
C PHE A 183 10.13 -8.13 -20.65
N VAL A 184 11.05 -9.09 -20.61
CA VAL A 184 11.14 -10.16 -21.59
C VAL A 184 9.88 -11.02 -21.58
N SER A 185 9.37 -11.38 -20.41
CA SER A 185 8.15 -12.18 -20.28
C SER A 185 6.94 -11.50 -20.91
N VAL A 186 6.74 -10.20 -20.66
CA VAL A 186 5.66 -9.39 -21.27
C VAL A 186 5.87 -9.28 -22.78
N SER A 187 7.10 -9.00 -23.23
CA SER A 187 7.40 -8.86 -24.66
C SER A 187 7.06 -10.11 -25.46
N VAL A 188 7.38 -11.30 -24.90
CA VAL A 188 7.29 -12.59 -25.61
C VAL A 188 5.92 -13.25 -25.44
N PHE A 189 5.33 -13.18 -24.25
CA PHE A 189 4.16 -14.00 -23.90
C PHE A 189 2.84 -13.23 -23.87
N LEU A 190 2.85 -11.92 -23.67
CA LEU A 190 1.62 -11.14 -23.69
C LEU A 190 1.23 -10.80 -25.13
N ARG A 191 -0.04 -11.02 -25.48
CA ARG A 191 -0.60 -10.63 -26.80
C ARG A 191 -0.48 -9.13 -27.03
N ASP A 192 -0.50 -8.70 -28.28
CA ASP A 192 -0.57 -7.29 -28.63
C ASP A 192 -2.00 -6.78 -28.39
N ASN A 193 -2.12 -5.51 -28.02
CA ASN A 193 -3.39 -4.84 -27.66
C ASN A 193 -4.25 -5.67 -26.67
N PRO A 194 -3.71 -6.00 -25.47
CA PRO A 194 -4.44 -6.79 -24.50
C PRO A 194 -5.53 -5.98 -23.76
N GLY A 195 -5.77 -4.75 -24.15
CA GLY A 195 -6.74 -3.81 -23.58
C GLY A 195 -6.90 -2.57 -24.47
N GLY A 196 -7.86 -1.72 -24.16
CA GLY A 196 -8.14 -0.49 -24.93
C GLY A 196 -9.38 -0.61 -25.81
N THR A 197 -10.38 -1.39 -25.36
CA THR A 197 -11.66 -1.58 -26.08
C THR A 197 -12.82 -0.80 -25.46
N ALA A 198 -12.58 -0.02 -24.41
CA ALA A 198 -13.64 0.77 -23.76
C ALA A 198 -14.12 1.91 -24.65
N ASP A 199 -15.42 2.09 -24.73
CA ASP A 199 -16.03 3.21 -25.44
C ASP A 199 -15.74 4.52 -24.69
N PRO A 200 -15.16 5.56 -25.34
CA PRO A 200 -14.82 6.81 -24.67
C PRO A 200 -16.03 7.55 -24.04
N GLU A 201 -17.26 7.19 -24.44
CA GLU A 201 -18.50 7.78 -23.93
C GLU A 201 -18.95 7.18 -22.58
N GLU A 202 -18.46 6.00 -22.19
CA GLU A 202 -18.75 5.38 -20.89
C GLU A 202 -17.89 5.91 -19.74
N ALA A 203 -16.99 6.86 -20.00
CA ALA A 203 -16.18 7.48 -18.98
C ALA A 203 -17.08 8.22 -17.97
N THR A 204 -16.98 7.84 -16.72
CA THR A 204 -17.69 8.36 -15.55
C THR A 204 -17.94 9.86 -15.66
N GLY A 205 -19.20 10.25 -15.84
CA GLY A 205 -19.60 11.64 -15.99
C GLY A 205 -19.32 12.43 -14.71
N ARG A 206 -19.00 13.74 -14.87
CA ARG A 206 -18.88 14.66 -13.70
C ARG A 206 -20.17 14.69 -12.85
N GLU A 207 -21.29 14.42 -13.45
CA GLU A 207 -22.60 14.38 -12.82
C GLU A 207 -22.71 13.21 -11.83
N THR A 208 -22.36 12.00 -12.23
CA THR A 208 -22.29 10.80 -11.38
C THR A 208 -21.36 10.98 -10.17
N LEU A 209 -20.19 11.59 -10.39
CA LEU A 209 -19.26 11.90 -9.28
C LEU A 209 -19.87 12.92 -8.30
N ARG A 210 -20.63 13.92 -8.79
CA ARG A 210 -21.30 14.91 -7.96
C ARG A 210 -22.45 14.30 -7.16
N GLU A 211 -23.21 13.40 -7.77
CA GLU A 211 -24.29 12.66 -7.10
C GLU A 211 -23.73 11.75 -5.98
N LEU A 212 -22.68 10.97 -6.28
CA LEU A 212 -21.99 10.16 -5.29
C LEU A 212 -21.47 11.00 -4.12
N LEU A 213 -20.82 12.13 -4.40
CA LEU A 213 -20.32 13.05 -3.37
C LEU A 213 -21.44 13.79 -2.62
N GLY A 214 -22.66 13.83 -3.14
CA GLY A 214 -23.86 14.31 -2.45
C GLY A 214 -24.30 13.39 -1.32
N ARG A 215 -23.95 12.09 -1.37
CA ARG A 215 -24.37 11.10 -0.38
C ARG A 215 -23.46 11.12 0.84
N ARG A 216 -24.06 11.22 2.03
CA ARG A 216 -23.35 11.31 3.31
C ARG A 216 -22.45 10.11 3.58
N ALA A 217 -22.90 8.88 3.25
CA ALA A 217 -22.10 7.66 3.38
C ALA A 217 -20.80 7.71 2.55
N ILE A 218 -20.89 8.16 1.29
CA ILE A 218 -19.70 8.35 0.44
C ILE A 218 -18.78 9.45 0.99
N GLN A 219 -19.33 10.55 1.46
CA GLN A 219 -18.51 11.61 2.10
C GLN A 219 -17.77 11.10 3.32
N ALA A 220 -18.44 10.33 4.19
CA ALA A 220 -17.83 9.72 5.36
C ALA A 220 -16.71 8.73 4.99
N LEU A 221 -16.97 7.87 4.00
CA LEU A 221 -16.00 6.90 3.50
C LEU A 221 -14.77 7.57 2.86
N VAL A 222 -14.98 8.61 2.04
CA VAL A 222 -13.91 9.38 1.38
C VAL A 222 -13.08 10.14 2.41
N PHE A 223 -13.74 10.84 3.37
CA PHE A 223 -13.04 11.53 4.46
C PHE A 223 -12.24 10.57 5.32
N PHE A 224 -12.87 9.46 5.76
CA PHE A 224 -12.19 8.42 6.52
C PHE A 224 -10.98 7.88 5.76
N ARG A 225 -11.14 7.56 4.48
CA ARG A 225 -10.09 6.99 3.64
C ARG A 225 -8.90 7.94 3.48
N GLY A 226 -9.16 9.22 3.23
CA GLY A 226 -8.12 10.25 3.09
C GLY A 226 -7.36 10.49 4.38
N SER A 227 -8.07 10.73 5.48
CA SER A 227 -7.47 11.00 6.78
C SER A 227 -6.72 9.78 7.34
N PHE A 228 -7.29 8.57 7.20
CA PHE A 228 -6.62 7.33 7.56
C PHE A 228 -5.31 7.14 6.77
N SER A 229 -5.31 7.53 5.48
CA SER A 229 -4.12 7.39 4.65
C SER A 229 -2.97 8.30 5.09
N VAL A 230 -3.24 9.47 5.69
CA VAL A 230 -2.22 10.33 6.31
C VAL A 230 -1.44 9.56 7.38
N GLY A 231 -2.15 8.98 8.36
CA GLY A 231 -1.52 8.21 9.43
C GLY A 231 -0.79 6.97 8.92
N LYS A 232 -1.43 6.22 8.02
CA LYS A 232 -0.83 5.00 7.47
C LYS A 232 0.41 5.25 6.63
N MET A 233 0.42 6.31 5.82
CA MET A 233 1.60 6.64 5.00
C MET A 233 2.76 7.16 5.83
N ALA A 234 2.48 7.87 6.93
CA ALA A 234 3.48 8.22 7.91
C ALA A 234 4.15 6.97 8.50
N VAL A 235 3.37 5.96 8.91
CA VAL A 235 3.91 4.70 9.42
C VAL A 235 4.78 4.00 8.38
N ILE A 236 4.29 3.84 7.15
CA ILE A 236 5.03 3.15 6.08
C ILE A 236 6.35 3.86 5.76
N THR A 237 6.38 5.19 5.83
CA THR A 237 7.58 5.99 5.56
C THR A 237 8.54 5.96 6.75
N PHE A 238 8.03 6.26 7.94
CA PHE A 238 8.89 6.56 9.08
C PHE A 238 9.24 5.36 9.98
N LEU A 239 8.47 4.27 9.98
CA LEU A 239 8.80 3.11 10.81
C LEU A 239 10.17 2.51 10.43
N PRO A 240 10.47 2.20 9.14
CA PRO A 240 11.79 1.69 8.78
C PRO A 240 12.91 2.72 9.04
N ILE A 241 12.65 4.02 8.83
CA ILE A 241 13.60 5.09 9.11
C ILE A 241 13.89 5.18 10.61
N TYR A 242 12.85 5.21 11.45
CA TYR A 242 13.01 5.24 12.90
C TYR A 242 13.73 4.01 13.45
N ALA A 243 13.44 2.82 12.90
CA ALA A 243 14.16 1.61 13.26
C ALA A 243 15.66 1.75 12.94
N ARG A 244 16.02 2.37 11.81
CA ARG A 244 17.41 2.55 11.39
C ARG A 244 18.10 3.68 12.15
N THR A 245 17.55 4.89 12.10
CA THR A 245 18.20 6.09 12.64
C THR A 245 18.13 6.16 14.17
N GLY A 246 17.06 5.66 14.78
CA GLY A 246 16.86 5.66 16.24
C GLY A 246 17.61 4.55 16.96
N PHE A 247 17.75 3.37 16.34
CA PHE A 247 18.26 2.16 17.03
C PHE A 247 19.36 1.43 16.28
N GLY A 248 19.80 1.91 15.12
CA GLY A 248 20.83 1.24 14.33
C GLY A 248 20.41 -0.14 13.79
N ILE A 249 19.10 -0.44 13.74
CA ILE A 249 18.60 -1.73 13.27
C ILE A 249 19.02 -1.92 11.81
N ASN A 250 19.58 -3.09 11.48
CA ASN A 250 20.07 -3.37 10.15
C ASN A 250 18.93 -3.66 9.15
N ALA A 251 19.23 -3.60 7.85
CA ALA A 251 18.24 -3.75 6.78
C ALA A 251 17.48 -5.09 6.82
N PHE A 252 18.15 -6.19 7.19
CA PHE A 252 17.51 -7.50 7.31
C PHE A 252 16.44 -7.53 8.39
N LEU A 253 16.74 -6.97 9.56
CA LEU A 253 15.81 -6.89 10.69
C LEU A 253 14.66 -5.91 10.41
N ILE A 254 14.92 -4.78 9.73
CA ILE A 254 13.87 -3.88 9.25
C ILE A 254 12.93 -4.63 8.29
N GLY A 255 13.51 -5.40 7.36
CA GLY A 255 12.72 -6.29 6.49
C GLY A 255 11.87 -7.27 7.28
N GLY A 256 12.41 -7.86 8.34
CA GLY A 256 11.68 -8.74 9.26
C GLY A 256 10.50 -8.07 9.95
N ILE A 257 10.67 -6.82 10.43
CA ILE A 257 9.59 -6.03 11.01
C ILE A 257 8.47 -5.81 9.97
N MET A 258 8.84 -5.35 8.78
CA MET A 258 7.89 -5.07 7.70
C MET A 258 7.15 -6.33 7.23
N ALA A 259 7.88 -7.44 7.10
CA ALA A 259 7.32 -8.74 6.76
C ALA A 259 6.37 -9.27 7.84
N GLY A 260 6.70 -9.08 9.12
CA GLY A 260 5.89 -9.52 10.25
C GLY A 260 4.47 -8.97 10.20
N GLY A 261 4.30 -7.67 9.99
CA GLY A 261 2.98 -7.04 9.89
C GLY A 261 2.18 -7.50 8.66
N LYS A 262 2.86 -7.69 7.49
CA LYS A 262 2.20 -8.22 6.29
C LYS A 262 1.77 -9.67 6.48
N LEU A 263 2.60 -10.48 7.16
CA LEU A 263 2.29 -11.87 7.49
C LEU A 263 1.10 -11.95 8.47
N THR A 264 1.12 -11.14 9.53
CA THR A 264 -0.01 -11.07 10.48
C THR A 264 -1.32 -10.73 9.78
N LYS A 265 -1.28 -9.73 8.88
CA LYS A 265 -2.43 -9.39 8.05
C LYS A 265 -2.88 -10.57 7.19
N ALA A 266 -1.96 -11.25 6.49
CA ALA A 266 -2.29 -12.36 5.61
C ALA A 266 -2.92 -13.54 6.36
N LEU A 267 -2.39 -13.87 7.55
CA LEU A 267 -2.89 -14.95 8.40
C LEU A 267 -4.28 -14.65 8.98
N THR A 268 -4.57 -13.39 9.29
CA THR A 268 -5.84 -13.00 9.93
C THR A 268 -6.92 -12.64 8.92
N GLN A 269 -6.57 -12.21 7.71
CA GLN A 269 -7.52 -11.65 6.73
C GLN A 269 -8.61 -12.64 6.28
N GLY A 270 -8.29 -13.92 6.12
CA GLY A 270 -9.25 -14.94 5.72
C GLY A 270 -10.33 -15.18 6.79
N TRP A 271 -9.89 -15.38 8.05
CA TRP A 271 -10.80 -15.55 9.18
C TRP A 271 -11.65 -14.31 9.45
N VAL A 272 -11.04 -13.12 9.35
CA VAL A 272 -11.76 -11.85 9.54
C VAL A 272 -12.78 -11.61 8.43
N GLY A 273 -12.49 -11.99 7.19
CA GLY A 273 -13.44 -11.91 6.09
C GLY A 273 -14.70 -12.73 6.37
N ASP A 274 -14.55 -14.02 6.72
CA ASP A 274 -15.64 -14.89 7.11
C ASP A 274 -16.44 -14.35 8.31
N LEU A 275 -15.75 -13.81 9.32
CA LEU A 275 -16.41 -13.18 10.47
C LEU A 275 -17.20 -11.92 10.08
N THR A 276 -16.68 -11.11 9.18
CA THR A 276 -17.36 -9.90 8.68
C THR A 276 -18.64 -10.25 7.94
N ASP A 277 -18.60 -11.28 7.11
CA ASP A 277 -19.76 -11.76 6.35
C ASP A 277 -20.85 -12.34 7.27
N ARG A 278 -20.47 -13.09 8.33
CA ARG A 278 -21.41 -13.65 9.30
C ARG A 278 -22.07 -12.58 10.19
N VAL A 279 -21.32 -11.59 10.62
CA VAL A 279 -21.83 -10.52 11.51
C VAL A 279 -22.63 -9.48 10.74
N GLY A 280 -22.33 -9.27 9.45
CA GLY A 280 -23.07 -8.39 8.53
C GLY A 280 -22.89 -6.88 8.79
N ASN A 281 -22.27 -6.45 9.92
CA ASN A 281 -22.12 -5.04 10.26
C ASN A 281 -20.70 -4.54 9.87
N LYS A 282 -20.52 -4.18 8.61
CA LYS A 282 -19.23 -3.76 8.03
C LYS A 282 -18.63 -2.52 8.70
N SER A 283 -19.47 -1.56 9.10
CA SER A 283 -18.99 -0.33 9.75
C SER A 283 -18.29 -0.63 11.08
N ARG A 284 -18.77 -1.60 11.88
CA ARG A 284 -18.11 -2.02 13.13
C ARG A 284 -16.71 -2.59 12.89
N PHE A 285 -16.52 -3.34 11.80
CA PHE A 285 -15.19 -3.86 11.44
C PHE A 285 -14.25 -2.76 10.99
N ILE A 286 -14.76 -1.74 10.28
CA ILE A 286 -13.97 -0.57 9.92
C ILE A 286 -13.53 0.17 11.18
N LEU A 287 -14.44 0.42 12.11
CA LEU A 287 -14.15 1.12 13.37
C LEU A 287 -13.13 0.34 14.22
N ALA A 288 -13.42 -0.94 14.49
CA ALA A 288 -12.52 -1.78 15.26
C ALA A 288 -11.12 -1.87 14.63
N GLY A 289 -11.06 -2.13 13.32
CA GLY A 289 -9.80 -2.23 12.60
C GLY A 289 -9.01 -0.93 12.57
N ALA A 290 -9.69 0.22 12.45
CA ALA A 290 -9.04 1.53 12.48
C ALA A 290 -8.50 1.86 13.89
N LEU A 291 -9.23 1.55 14.94
CA LEU A 291 -8.77 1.76 16.33
C LEU A 291 -7.59 0.83 16.67
N VAL A 292 -7.62 -0.44 16.23
CA VAL A 292 -6.48 -1.36 16.38
C VAL A 292 -5.27 -0.84 15.61
N TYR A 293 -5.48 -0.28 14.40
CA TYR A 293 -4.41 0.32 13.62
C TYR A 293 -3.84 1.57 14.32
N ALA A 294 -4.69 2.45 14.87
CA ALA A 294 -4.27 3.62 15.64
C ALA A 294 -3.46 3.21 16.87
N LEU A 295 -3.89 2.15 17.59
CA LEU A 295 -3.15 1.60 18.72
C LEU A 295 -1.76 1.14 18.29
N GLY A 296 -1.65 0.34 17.22
CA GLY A 296 -0.36 -0.10 16.68
C GLY A 296 0.53 1.08 16.30
N THR A 297 -0.04 2.14 15.68
CA THR A 297 0.69 3.37 15.37
C THR A 297 1.22 4.08 16.61
N ALA A 298 0.39 4.18 17.67
CA ALA A 298 0.76 4.80 18.93
C ALA A 298 1.82 4.00 19.73
N LEU A 299 1.94 2.70 19.49
CA LEU A 299 2.96 1.83 20.12
C LEU A 299 4.35 2.02 19.48
N ILE A 300 4.47 2.46 18.23
CA ILE A 300 5.76 2.58 17.53
C ILE A 300 6.78 3.42 18.31
N PRO A 301 6.48 4.65 18.73
CA PRO A 301 7.46 5.49 19.43
C PRO A 301 7.84 4.97 20.81
N LEU A 302 7.05 4.03 21.40
CA LEU A 302 7.39 3.39 22.66
C LEU A 302 8.63 2.50 22.56
N ALA A 303 9.07 2.16 21.35
CA ALA A 303 10.34 1.48 21.12
C ALA A 303 11.54 2.22 21.76
N GLY A 304 11.48 3.57 21.84
CA GLY A 304 12.49 4.36 22.54
C GLY A 304 12.61 4.10 24.03
N PHE A 305 11.55 3.59 24.67
CA PHE A 305 11.55 3.22 26.09
C PHE A 305 11.91 1.75 26.33
N ALA A 306 12.08 0.96 25.25
CA ALA A 306 12.40 -0.46 25.37
C ALA A 306 13.88 -0.71 25.72
N GLU A 307 14.77 0.24 25.46
CA GLU A 307 16.17 0.12 25.81
C GLU A 307 16.34 0.11 27.34
N GLY A 308 16.98 -0.94 27.85
CA GLY A 308 17.14 -1.15 29.30
C GLY A 308 15.98 -1.90 29.98
N VAL A 309 14.82 -2.04 29.35
CA VAL A 309 13.67 -2.81 29.85
C VAL A 309 13.56 -4.17 29.16
N VAL A 310 13.70 -4.19 27.83
CA VAL A 310 13.69 -5.41 27.03
C VAL A 310 15.13 -5.79 26.71
N PRO A 311 15.61 -6.97 27.15
CA PRO A 311 17.01 -7.37 26.91
C PRO A 311 17.26 -7.55 25.39
N SER A 312 18.44 -7.13 24.95
CA SER A 312 18.91 -7.41 23.59
C SER A 312 19.25 -8.90 23.45
N VAL A 313 18.90 -9.47 22.30
CA VAL A 313 19.22 -10.88 21.97
C VAL A 313 20.21 -10.89 20.82
N THR A 314 21.26 -11.68 20.90
CA THR A 314 22.20 -11.88 19.80
C THR A 314 21.81 -13.15 19.05
N LEU A 315 21.58 -13.03 17.75
CA LEU A 315 21.35 -14.15 16.85
C LEU A 315 22.53 -14.32 15.91
N ALA A 316 23.01 -15.56 15.78
CA ALA A 316 23.96 -15.92 14.74
C ALA A 316 23.19 -16.40 13.49
N ALA A 317 23.27 -15.67 12.41
CA ALA A 317 22.65 -16.04 11.14
C ALA A 317 23.59 -15.69 9.97
N ALA A 318 23.67 -16.55 8.98
CA ALA A 318 24.51 -16.39 7.78
C ALA A 318 26.00 -16.10 8.11
N GLY A 319 26.53 -16.71 9.19
CA GLY A 319 27.93 -16.52 9.60
C GLY A 319 28.24 -15.15 10.23
N ARG A 320 27.20 -14.36 10.56
CA ARG A 320 27.32 -13.06 11.23
C ARG A 320 26.51 -13.04 12.53
N GLU A 321 27.04 -12.38 13.54
CA GLU A 321 26.30 -12.07 14.75
C GLU A 321 25.45 -10.80 14.52
N MET A 322 24.16 -10.89 14.82
CA MET A 322 23.22 -9.78 14.72
C MET A 322 22.62 -9.52 16.12
N ALA A 323 22.78 -8.31 16.60
CA ALA A 323 22.09 -7.87 17.82
C ALA A 323 20.66 -7.47 17.46
N LEU A 324 19.68 -8.03 18.16
CA LEU A 324 18.28 -7.60 18.18
C LEU A 324 18.10 -6.71 19.42
N PRO A 325 18.08 -5.39 19.27
CA PRO A 325 17.83 -4.50 20.40
C PRO A 325 16.40 -4.64 20.91
N GLY A 326 16.14 -4.27 22.16
CA GLY A 326 14.79 -4.31 22.72
C GLY A 326 13.73 -3.59 21.87
N ALA A 327 14.13 -2.49 21.21
CA ALA A 327 13.31 -1.73 20.27
C ALA A 327 12.79 -2.59 19.12
N PHE A 328 13.56 -3.58 18.61
CA PHE A 328 13.13 -4.48 17.54
C PHE A 328 11.83 -5.20 17.90
N PHE A 329 11.73 -5.74 19.11
CA PHE A 329 10.55 -6.50 19.53
C PHE A 329 9.31 -5.63 19.65
N VAL A 330 9.47 -4.38 20.13
CA VAL A 330 8.37 -3.42 20.23
C VAL A 330 7.89 -3.00 18.84
N LEU A 331 8.81 -2.67 17.90
CA LEU A 331 8.47 -2.31 16.53
C LEU A 331 7.82 -3.48 15.79
N PHE A 332 8.34 -4.69 15.97
CA PHE A 332 7.77 -5.90 15.35
C PHE A 332 6.34 -6.16 15.86
N ALA A 333 6.12 -6.08 17.17
CA ALA A 333 4.80 -6.25 17.79
C ALA A 333 3.84 -5.13 17.34
N ALA A 334 4.27 -3.86 17.37
CA ALA A 334 3.48 -2.73 16.92
C ALA A 334 3.03 -2.90 15.46
N TYR A 335 3.96 -3.29 14.57
CA TYR A 335 3.64 -3.51 13.15
C TYR A 335 2.75 -4.75 12.94
N GLY A 336 2.88 -5.78 13.78
CA GLY A 336 1.96 -6.91 13.84
C GLY A 336 0.52 -6.48 14.19
N VAL A 337 0.36 -5.61 15.20
CA VAL A 337 -0.95 -5.03 15.56
C VAL A 337 -1.54 -4.23 14.40
N LEU A 338 -0.72 -3.46 13.68
CA LEU A 338 -1.15 -2.76 12.45
C LEU A 338 -1.66 -3.73 11.38
N GLY A 339 -1.03 -4.89 11.23
CA GLY A 339 -1.47 -5.95 10.33
C GLY A 339 -2.88 -6.47 10.65
N ILE A 340 -3.16 -6.69 11.94
CA ILE A 340 -4.50 -7.09 12.42
C ILE A 340 -5.52 -5.97 12.13
N GLY A 341 -5.19 -4.72 12.44
CA GLY A 341 -6.05 -3.57 12.13
C GLY A 341 -6.41 -3.47 10.64
N ASP A 342 -5.43 -3.69 9.77
CA ASP A 342 -5.66 -3.70 8.31
C ASP A 342 -6.51 -4.87 7.85
N SER A 343 -6.38 -6.06 8.44
CA SER A 343 -7.20 -7.24 8.09
C SER A 343 -8.68 -7.03 8.43
N LEU A 344 -8.98 -6.37 9.55
CA LEU A 344 -10.33 -6.03 9.97
C LEU A 344 -10.97 -4.98 9.05
N ARG A 345 -10.25 -3.90 8.80
CA ARG A 345 -10.79 -2.70 8.16
C ARG A 345 -10.88 -2.81 6.64
N LEU A 346 -9.87 -3.41 5.99
CA LEU A 346 -9.70 -3.25 4.54
C LEU A 346 -10.81 -3.93 3.71
N PRO A 347 -11.17 -5.20 3.97
CA PRO A 347 -12.28 -5.86 3.26
C PRO A 347 -13.61 -5.14 3.48
N ALA A 348 -13.94 -4.82 4.73
CA ALA A 348 -15.18 -4.15 5.10
C ALA A 348 -15.32 -2.76 4.42
N SER A 349 -14.23 -1.97 4.41
CA SER A 349 -14.22 -0.67 3.73
C SER A 349 -14.36 -0.80 2.21
N MET A 350 -13.75 -1.83 1.61
CA MET A 350 -13.89 -2.08 0.17
C MET A 350 -15.34 -2.41 -0.19
N SER A 351 -15.96 -3.30 0.59
CA SER A 351 -17.34 -3.73 0.38
C SER A 351 -18.33 -2.56 0.48
N LEU A 352 -18.17 -1.66 1.47
CA LEU A 352 -19.05 -0.49 1.57
C LEU A 352 -18.92 0.46 0.36
N PHE A 353 -17.71 0.68 -0.17
CA PHE A 353 -17.56 1.47 -1.39
C PHE A 353 -18.24 0.82 -2.60
N VAL A 354 -18.23 -0.52 -2.69
CA VAL A 354 -18.93 -1.26 -3.75
C VAL A 354 -20.44 -1.12 -3.58
N GLU A 355 -21.00 -1.37 -2.39
CA GLU A 355 -22.43 -1.26 -2.10
C GLU A 355 -22.98 0.15 -2.37
N GLU A 356 -22.26 1.19 -1.93
CA GLU A 356 -22.63 2.56 -2.21
C GLU A 356 -22.55 2.91 -3.71
N GLY A 357 -21.58 2.29 -4.43
CA GLY A 357 -21.49 2.42 -5.88
C GLY A 357 -22.61 1.68 -6.63
N GLU A 358 -23.02 0.51 -6.17
CA GLU A 358 -24.12 -0.27 -6.75
C GLU A 358 -25.46 0.48 -6.64
N TYR A 359 -25.68 1.21 -5.55
CA TYR A 359 -26.90 2.03 -5.37
C TYR A 359 -27.10 3.07 -6.48
N PHE A 360 -26.01 3.55 -7.11
CA PHE A 360 -26.04 4.54 -8.20
C PHE A 360 -25.67 3.94 -9.57
N ASP A 361 -25.55 2.62 -9.67
CA ASP A 361 -24.99 1.93 -10.86
C ASP A 361 -23.62 2.51 -11.28
N ALA A 362 -22.79 2.86 -10.30
CA ALA A 362 -21.56 3.62 -10.45
C ALA A 362 -20.40 3.09 -9.60
N VAL A 363 -20.24 1.77 -9.51
CA VAL A 363 -19.21 1.11 -8.70
C VAL A 363 -17.80 1.58 -9.06
N GLY A 364 -17.49 1.72 -10.36
CA GLY A 364 -16.22 2.22 -10.83
C GLY A 364 -15.88 3.62 -10.31
N SER A 365 -16.90 4.50 -10.28
CA SER A 365 -16.78 5.88 -9.78
C SER A 365 -16.53 5.93 -8.28
N SER A 366 -17.24 5.11 -7.51
CA SER A 366 -17.06 4.97 -6.07
C SER A 366 -15.65 4.49 -5.72
N LEU A 367 -15.13 3.49 -6.43
CA LEU A 367 -13.77 2.98 -6.26
C LEU A 367 -12.70 3.99 -6.71
N SER A 368 -13.01 4.83 -7.70
CA SER A 368 -12.14 5.94 -8.11
C SER A 368 -12.04 7.00 -7.01
N LEU A 369 -13.15 7.40 -6.40
CA LEU A 369 -13.16 8.31 -5.24
C LEU A 369 -12.34 7.74 -4.06
N ARG A 370 -12.51 6.45 -3.77
CA ARG A 370 -11.70 5.74 -2.78
C ARG A 370 -10.20 5.83 -3.08
N SER A 371 -9.81 5.68 -4.34
CA SER A 371 -8.41 5.73 -4.77
C SER A 371 -7.84 7.15 -4.69
N ILE A 372 -8.59 8.18 -5.11
CA ILE A 372 -8.20 9.58 -5.02
C ILE A 372 -8.02 10.00 -3.55
N ALA A 373 -8.99 9.68 -2.69
CA ALA A 373 -8.90 9.97 -1.25
C ALA A 373 -7.63 9.39 -0.62
N TRP A 374 -7.31 8.15 -0.97
CA TRP A 374 -6.06 7.52 -0.54
C TRP A 374 -4.82 8.28 -0.99
N LYS A 375 -4.76 8.69 -2.26
CA LYS A 375 -3.62 9.40 -2.85
C LYS A 375 -3.40 10.79 -2.22
N VAL A 376 -4.47 11.51 -1.90
CA VAL A 376 -4.37 12.81 -1.21
C VAL A 376 -3.64 12.66 0.13
N GLY A 377 -4.05 11.72 0.97
CA GLY A 377 -3.38 11.47 2.24
C GLY A 377 -1.96 10.90 2.08
N GLN A 378 -1.71 10.11 1.03
CA GLN A 378 -0.39 9.60 0.71
C GLN A 378 0.59 10.71 0.31
N VAL A 379 0.15 11.77 -0.36
CA VAL A 379 0.97 12.92 -0.73
C VAL A 379 1.26 13.79 0.49
N GLY A 380 0.24 14.15 1.27
CA GLY A 380 0.40 15.11 2.38
C GLY A 380 0.95 14.49 3.66
N GLY A 381 0.59 13.22 3.94
CA GLY A 381 0.87 12.58 5.23
C GLY A 381 2.34 12.54 5.63
N PRO A 382 3.24 12.00 4.80
CA PRO A 382 4.64 11.87 5.18
C PRO A 382 5.32 13.21 5.49
N VAL A 383 5.18 14.22 4.62
CA VAL A 383 5.80 15.55 4.87
C VAL A 383 5.19 16.21 6.10
N PHE A 384 3.87 16.15 6.27
CA PHE A 384 3.20 16.74 7.42
C PHE A 384 3.66 16.12 8.74
N VAL A 385 3.71 14.80 8.83
CA VAL A 385 4.15 14.10 10.04
C VAL A 385 5.66 14.26 10.25
N GLY A 386 6.46 14.31 9.18
CA GLY A 386 7.89 14.61 9.25
C GLY A 386 8.18 16.00 9.80
N ALA A 387 7.43 17.02 9.36
CA ALA A 387 7.55 18.38 9.89
C ALA A 387 7.20 18.47 11.40
N ILE A 388 6.20 17.69 11.85
CA ILE A 388 5.89 17.59 13.28
C ILE A 388 7.04 16.91 14.03
N TRP A 389 7.64 15.87 13.45
CA TRP A 389 8.79 15.20 14.07
C TRP A 389 9.96 16.15 14.25
N ASP A 390 10.34 16.88 13.21
CA ASP A 390 11.44 17.86 13.27
C ASP A 390 11.16 19.00 14.27
N ALA A 391 9.89 19.44 14.35
CA ALA A 391 9.49 20.53 15.24
C ALA A 391 9.33 20.11 16.71
N THR A 392 9.15 18.80 16.99
CA THR A 392 8.77 18.32 18.33
C THR A 392 9.55 17.06 18.74
N SER A 393 9.02 15.89 18.43
CA SER A 393 9.65 14.59 18.71
C SER A 393 8.97 13.46 17.91
N VAL A 394 9.66 12.31 17.83
CA VAL A 394 9.09 11.07 17.26
C VAL A 394 7.79 10.65 17.94
N LEU A 395 7.70 10.82 19.26
CA LEU A 395 6.50 10.47 20.05
C LEU A 395 5.29 11.29 19.57
N VAL A 396 5.43 12.61 19.50
CA VAL A 396 4.36 13.53 19.07
C VAL A 396 3.98 13.26 17.61
N ALA A 397 4.95 13.00 16.73
CA ALA A 397 4.72 12.71 15.33
C ALA A 397 3.84 11.47 15.12
N PHE A 398 4.20 10.32 15.74
CA PHE A 398 3.41 9.10 15.62
C PHE A 398 2.07 9.17 16.36
N TRP A 399 1.99 9.88 17.49
CA TRP A 399 0.72 10.11 18.17
C TRP A 399 -0.20 11.04 17.40
N THR A 400 0.35 12.03 16.68
CA THR A 400 -0.44 12.83 15.72
C THR A 400 -0.95 11.98 14.57
N ALA A 401 -0.11 11.10 14.01
CA ALA A 401 -0.54 10.14 12.99
C ALA A 401 -1.67 9.22 13.48
N ALA A 402 -1.55 8.69 14.71
CA ALA A 402 -2.60 7.90 15.35
C ALA A 402 -3.87 8.75 15.61
N GLY A 403 -3.71 10.00 16.03
CA GLY A 403 -4.79 10.96 16.24
C GLY A 403 -5.62 11.20 14.97
N PHE A 404 -4.98 11.37 13.83
CA PHE A 404 -5.69 11.45 12.54
C PHE A 404 -6.57 10.23 12.26
N ILE A 405 -6.05 9.03 12.58
CA ILE A 405 -6.82 7.79 12.42
C ILE A 405 -8.02 7.77 13.37
N VAL A 406 -7.81 8.13 14.63
CA VAL A 406 -8.89 8.14 15.65
C VAL A 406 -9.95 9.18 15.30
N VAL A 407 -9.55 10.40 14.94
CA VAL A 407 -10.49 11.47 14.55
C VAL A 407 -11.29 11.07 13.31
N SER A 408 -10.62 10.54 12.28
CA SER A 408 -11.32 10.07 11.09
C SER A 408 -12.30 8.94 11.38
N THR A 409 -11.96 8.07 12.32
CA THR A 409 -12.80 6.96 12.78
C THR A 409 -14.01 7.47 13.54
N ALA A 410 -13.83 8.47 14.42
CA ALA A 410 -14.93 9.09 15.16
C ALA A 410 -15.91 9.84 14.25
N VAL A 411 -15.39 10.61 13.27
CA VAL A 411 -16.21 11.30 12.27
C VAL A 411 -17.00 10.31 11.41
N PHE A 412 -16.35 9.24 10.97
CA PHE A 412 -17.01 8.18 10.22
C PHE A 412 -18.13 7.53 11.05
N ALA A 413 -17.87 7.18 12.33
CA ALA A 413 -18.86 6.60 13.22
C ALA A 413 -20.06 7.54 13.43
N TRP A 414 -19.79 8.83 13.62
CA TRP A 414 -20.83 9.84 13.82
C TRP A 414 -21.74 9.97 12.59
N ILE A 415 -21.18 10.11 11.39
CA ILE A 415 -21.95 10.25 10.15
C ILE A 415 -22.81 9.00 9.91
N PHE A 416 -22.22 7.80 10.06
CA PHE A 416 -22.97 6.54 9.88
C PHE A 416 -24.03 6.30 10.94
N SER A 417 -23.85 6.79 12.18
CA SER A 417 -24.87 6.68 13.23
C SER A 417 -26.09 7.57 12.96
N VAL A 418 -25.88 8.75 12.37
CA VAL A 418 -26.96 9.67 12.00
C VAL A 418 -27.77 9.12 10.81
N GLU A 419 -27.13 8.44 9.87
CA GLU A 419 -27.81 7.85 8.71
C GLU A 419 -28.61 6.57 9.06
N ALA A 420 -28.17 5.85 10.11
CA ALA A 420 -28.86 4.67 10.62
C ALA A 420 -30.04 5.00 11.58
N ALA A 421 -30.20 6.25 11.99
CA ALA A 421 -31.35 6.68 12.77
C ALA A 421 -32.60 6.69 11.86
N PRO A 422 -33.66 5.93 12.16
CA PRO A 422 -34.84 5.89 11.31
C PRO A 422 -35.48 7.28 11.22
N GLU A 423 -35.84 7.71 10.00
CA GLU A 423 -36.63 8.92 9.71
C GLU A 423 -38.03 8.98 10.39
N GLY A 424 -38.25 8.10 11.38
CA GLY A 424 -39.53 7.92 12.05
C GLY A 424 -39.66 8.50 13.47
N ALA A 425 -38.65 9.19 14.01
CA ALA A 425 -38.75 9.71 15.38
C ALA A 425 -39.51 11.04 15.49
N ASP A 426 -39.66 11.79 14.40
CA ASP A 426 -40.38 13.10 14.41
C ASP A 426 -41.87 12.98 14.07
N ALA A 427 -42.38 11.78 13.75
CA ALA A 427 -43.79 11.57 13.39
C ALA A 427 -44.71 11.19 14.57
N VAL A 428 -44.20 11.05 15.80
CA VAL A 428 -45.00 10.61 16.97
C VAL A 428 -45.15 11.72 18.02
N ALA A 429 -44.68 12.94 17.76
CA ALA A 429 -44.84 14.07 18.70
C ALA A 429 -45.93 15.07 18.29
N GLY A 430 -46.89 14.66 17.46
CA GLY A 430 -47.97 15.51 16.98
C GLY A 430 -49.28 14.74 16.85
N ASP A 431 -49.82 14.24 17.95
CA ASP A 431 -51.26 13.99 18.16
C ASP A 431 -51.63 14.22 19.64
#